data_edb14370ecf3f28db2c4aa2a05d878e3
#
_entry.id   edb14370ecf3f28db2c4aa2a05d878e3
#
_cell.length_a   1.000
_cell.length_b   1.000
_cell.length_c   1.000
_cell.angle_alpha   90.00
_cell.angle_beta   90.00
_cell.angle_gamma   90.00
#
_symmetry.space_group_name_H-M   'P 1'
#
loop_
_entity.id
_entity.type
_entity.pdbx_description
1 polymer ?
#
loop_
_entity_poly.entity_id
_entity_poly.type
_entity_poly.pdbx_seq_one_letter_code
_entity_poly.pdbx_strand_id
1 'polypeptide(L)'
;GSEAVAAYFIMGRSENSRNRIFVEDGEGIRTQAFDPSKMKDPSLIIYAPVRVLGNKTIVTNGDQTDTIFEGMDKQMTFEQSLRSREFEPDAPNFTPRISGVMHVENGTYNFALSILKSDNGDSSSCNRFTFAYENPKAGTGRFIHTYIGDGNPLPSFEGEPTLVEVKGNIDEFTDEVWNSLNNDNKVSLFVRFIDVKNGKYETRIVNKNK
;
A
#
# COMPACT_ATOMS: atom_id res chain seq x y z
N GLY A 1 8.53 20.10 4.49
CA GLY A 1 7.18 20.03 5.05
C GLY A 1 7.22 19.66 6.53
N SER A 2 6.15 19.96 7.22
CA SER A 2 5.98 19.58 8.64
C SER A 2 5.33 18.20 8.81
N GLU A 3 4.88 17.62 7.70
CA GLU A 3 4.11 16.37 7.71
C GLU A 3 4.65 15.38 6.69
N ALA A 4 4.65 14.11 7.08
CA ALA A 4 4.85 12.96 6.21
C ALA A 4 3.49 12.36 5.84
N VAL A 5 3.30 11.97 4.59
CA VAL A 5 2.00 11.52 4.08
C VAL A 5 2.11 10.09 3.56
N ALA A 6 1.24 9.21 4.06
CA ALA A 6 1.04 7.87 3.54
C ALA A 6 -0.39 7.73 3.01
N ALA A 7 -0.54 7.21 1.79
CA ALA A 7 -1.84 6.93 1.20
C ALA A 7 -1.84 5.54 0.56
N TYR A 8 -2.94 4.83 0.70
CA TYR A 8 -3.15 3.52 0.10
C TYR A 8 -4.60 3.36 -0.35
N PHE A 9 -4.79 2.93 -1.59
CA PHE A 9 -6.12 2.62 -2.09
C PHE A 9 -6.16 1.26 -2.79
N ILE A 10 -7.33 0.65 -2.79
CA ILE A 10 -7.58 -0.56 -3.54
C ILE A 10 -8.58 -0.31 -4.67
N MET A 11 -8.26 -0.92 -5.82
CA MET A 11 -9.10 -0.99 -7.00
C MET A 11 -9.53 -2.44 -7.21
N GLY A 12 -10.83 -2.69 -7.28
CA GLY A 12 -11.37 -4.03 -7.47
C GLY A 12 -11.81 -4.28 -8.89
N ARG A 13 -11.30 -5.34 -9.54
CA ARG A 13 -11.72 -5.76 -10.89
C ARG A 13 -12.77 -6.87 -10.85
N SER A 14 -12.79 -7.70 -9.82
CA SER A 14 -13.79 -8.75 -9.62
C SER A 14 -14.83 -8.35 -8.59
N GLU A 15 -15.99 -9.00 -8.60
CA GLU A 15 -17.02 -8.84 -7.58
C GLU A 15 -16.48 -9.12 -6.18
N ASN A 16 -15.70 -10.20 -6.03
CA ASN A 16 -15.08 -10.57 -4.76
C ASN A 16 -14.11 -9.50 -4.26
N SER A 17 -13.26 -8.94 -5.13
CA SER A 17 -12.32 -7.88 -4.73
C SER A 17 -13.00 -6.55 -4.42
N ARG A 18 -14.17 -6.26 -5.02
CA ARG A 18 -14.98 -5.06 -4.71
C ARG A 18 -15.79 -5.18 -3.43
N ASN A 19 -15.99 -6.41 -2.93
CA ASN A 19 -16.75 -6.68 -1.71
C ASN A 19 -15.91 -6.46 -0.46
N ARG A 20 -15.21 -5.33 -0.36
CA ARG A 20 -14.31 -4.97 0.73
C ARG A 20 -14.54 -3.56 1.23
N ILE A 21 -14.19 -3.35 2.48
CA ILE A 21 -14.06 -2.05 3.14
C ILE A 21 -12.78 -2.02 3.96
N PHE A 22 -12.25 -0.84 4.22
CA PHE A 22 -11.24 -0.61 5.25
C PHE A 22 -11.93 -0.33 6.59
N VAL A 23 -11.42 -0.94 7.64
CA VAL A 23 -11.82 -0.66 9.02
C VAL A 23 -10.57 -0.40 9.86
N GLU A 24 -10.69 0.42 10.89
CA GLU A 24 -9.61 0.66 11.84
C GLU A 24 -9.24 -0.63 12.58
N ASP A 25 -7.95 -0.82 12.82
CA ASP A 25 -7.39 -1.95 13.56
C ASP A 25 -6.17 -1.47 14.36
N GLY A 26 -6.41 -1.07 15.60
CA GLY A 26 -5.42 -0.39 16.42
C GLY A 26 -4.93 0.91 15.78
N GLU A 27 -3.62 1.06 15.63
CA GLU A 27 -3.01 2.19 14.90
C GLU A 27 -2.99 1.99 13.38
N GLY A 28 -3.36 0.82 12.89
CA GLY A 28 -3.41 0.47 11.47
C GLY A 28 -4.84 0.36 10.95
N ILE A 29 -4.97 -0.36 9.85
CA ILE A 29 -6.27 -0.74 9.25
C ILE A 29 -6.21 -2.19 8.78
N ARG A 30 -7.39 -2.80 8.67
CA ARG A 30 -7.56 -4.09 7.98
C ARG A 30 -8.63 -4.01 6.92
N THR A 31 -8.58 -4.90 5.95
CA THR A 31 -9.69 -5.14 5.04
C THR A 31 -10.73 -6.02 5.72
N GLN A 32 -11.99 -5.82 5.36
CA GLN A 32 -13.11 -6.63 5.82
C GLN A 32 -14.08 -6.82 4.65
N ALA A 33 -14.78 -7.96 4.62
CA ALA A 33 -15.88 -8.13 3.70
C ALA A 33 -16.97 -7.10 4.00
N PHE A 34 -17.47 -6.40 2.97
CA PHE A 34 -18.65 -5.56 3.10
C PHE A 34 -19.90 -6.42 3.31
N ASP A 35 -20.07 -7.44 2.48
CA ASP A 35 -21.12 -8.45 2.61
C ASP A 35 -20.48 -9.84 2.79
N PRO A 36 -20.39 -10.36 4.02
CA PRO A 36 -19.77 -11.67 4.28
C PRO A 36 -20.42 -12.82 3.52
N SER A 37 -21.70 -12.73 3.20
CA SER A 37 -22.43 -13.78 2.47
C SER A 37 -21.98 -13.93 1.02
N LYS A 38 -21.35 -12.89 0.45
CA LYS A 38 -20.81 -12.87 -0.92
C LYS A 38 -19.32 -13.16 -1.01
N MET A 39 -18.65 -13.34 0.14
CA MET A 39 -17.22 -13.63 0.17
C MET A 39 -16.97 -15.08 -0.28
N LYS A 40 -16.25 -15.23 -1.41
CA LYS A 40 -15.93 -16.55 -1.99
C LYS A 40 -14.60 -17.09 -1.49
N ASP A 41 -13.56 -16.26 -1.53
CA ASP A 41 -12.21 -16.62 -1.10
C ASP A 41 -11.56 -15.40 -0.41
N PRO A 42 -11.29 -15.47 0.89
CA PRO A 42 -10.66 -14.38 1.63
C PRO A 42 -9.12 -14.34 1.48
N SER A 43 -8.47 -15.37 0.98
CA SER A 43 -7.03 -15.60 1.15
C SER A 43 -6.13 -14.49 0.63
N LEU A 44 -6.48 -13.84 -0.49
CA LEU A 44 -5.70 -12.76 -1.09
C LEU A 44 -6.31 -11.37 -0.90
N ILE A 45 -7.48 -11.28 -0.28
CA ILE A 45 -8.22 -10.02 -0.19
C ILE A 45 -8.51 -9.54 1.23
N ILE A 46 -8.35 -10.41 2.23
CA ILE A 46 -8.50 -10.07 3.66
C ILE A 46 -7.12 -10.08 4.32
N TYR A 47 -6.64 -8.90 4.69
CA TYR A 47 -5.33 -8.68 5.29
C TYR A 47 -5.31 -7.33 6.03
N ALA A 48 -4.23 -7.00 6.72
CA ALA A 48 -3.99 -5.68 7.31
C ALA A 48 -3.12 -4.85 6.36
N PRO A 49 -3.68 -3.93 5.55
CA PRO A 49 -2.88 -3.13 4.62
C PRO A 49 -1.92 -2.18 5.31
N VAL A 50 -2.24 -1.74 6.52
CA VAL A 50 -1.43 -0.79 7.29
C VAL A 50 -1.21 -1.31 8.70
N ARG A 51 0.06 -1.38 9.09
CA ARG A 51 0.47 -1.63 10.48
C ARG A 51 1.51 -0.60 10.92
N VAL A 52 1.57 -0.33 12.20
CA VAL A 52 2.52 0.61 12.81
C VAL A 52 3.44 -0.15 13.75
N LEU A 53 4.74 0.05 13.61
CA LEU A 53 5.77 -0.48 14.49
C LEU A 53 6.60 0.68 15.06
N GLY A 54 6.25 1.15 16.24
CA GLY A 54 6.86 2.34 16.84
C GLY A 54 6.66 3.56 15.92
N ASN A 55 7.73 4.13 15.41
CA ASN A 55 7.70 5.29 14.50
C ASN A 55 7.70 4.92 13.00
N LYS A 56 7.40 3.67 12.68
CA LYS A 56 7.33 3.17 11.31
C LYS A 56 5.89 2.84 10.91
N THR A 57 5.44 3.40 9.80
CA THR A 57 4.18 3.04 9.15
C THR A 57 4.47 2.12 7.97
N ILE A 58 3.94 0.91 8.04
CA ILE A 58 4.10 -0.14 7.01
C ILE A 58 2.80 -0.21 6.22
N VAL A 59 2.89 -0.16 4.88
CA VAL A 59 1.73 -0.15 3.98
C VAL A 59 1.96 -1.15 2.86
N THR A 60 1.02 -2.06 2.62
CA THR A 60 1.12 -3.05 1.54
C THR A 60 -0.22 -3.40 0.90
N ASN A 61 -0.19 -4.09 -0.23
CA ASN A 61 -1.38 -4.60 -0.91
C ASN A 61 -1.75 -6.05 -0.57
N GLY A 62 -1.17 -6.62 0.47
CA GLY A 62 -1.44 -8.02 0.84
C GLY A 62 -0.97 -8.38 2.24
N ASP A 63 -0.97 -9.67 2.56
CA ASP A 63 -0.59 -10.21 3.87
C ASP A 63 0.90 -10.08 4.20
N GLN A 64 1.75 -9.67 3.25
CA GLN A 64 3.15 -9.37 3.52
C GLN A 64 3.35 -8.21 4.51
N THR A 65 2.31 -7.44 4.85
CA THR A 65 2.38 -6.44 5.93
C THR A 65 2.82 -7.08 7.24
N ASP A 66 2.23 -8.23 7.58
CA ASP A 66 2.58 -8.97 8.79
C ASP A 66 4.01 -9.49 8.74
N THR A 67 4.44 -10.00 7.57
CA THR A 67 5.81 -10.45 7.35
C THR A 67 6.84 -9.33 7.58
N ILE A 68 6.56 -8.12 7.06
CA ILE A 68 7.43 -6.96 7.25
C ILE A 68 7.42 -6.53 8.72
N PHE A 69 6.23 -6.43 9.32
CA PHE A 69 6.10 -6.06 10.73
C PHE A 69 6.89 -6.99 11.64
N GLU A 70 6.69 -8.30 11.53
CA GLU A 70 7.39 -9.31 12.35
C GLU A 70 8.90 -9.34 12.09
N GLY A 71 9.33 -9.18 10.84
CA GLY A 71 10.73 -9.13 10.47
C GLY A 71 11.43 -7.91 11.07
N MET A 72 10.83 -6.73 10.92
CA MET A 72 11.40 -5.49 11.45
C MET A 72 11.35 -5.44 12.99
N ASP A 73 10.35 -6.04 13.64
CA ASP A 73 10.31 -6.21 15.09
C ASP A 73 11.47 -7.09 15.59
N LYS A 74 11.91 -8.05 14.79
CA LYS A 74 13.11 -8.88 15.02
C LYS A 74 14.41 -8.24 14.50
N GLN A 75 14.43 -6.93 14.27
CA GLN A 75 15.59 -6.15 13.82
C GLN A 75 16.09 -6.48 12.38
N MET A 76 15.28 -7.12 11.55
CA MET A 76 15.58 -7.27 10.12
C MET A 76 15.36 -5.93 9.39
N THR A 77 16.07 -5.72 8.28
CA THR A 77 15.75 -4.61 7.38
C THR A 77 14.45 -4.86 6.63
N PHE A 78 13.90 -3.81 6.01
CA PHE A 78 12.71 -3.91 5.16
C PHE A 78 12.89 -4.98 4.05
N GLU A 79 14.02 -4.93 3.34
CA GLU A 79 14.36 -5.89 2.27
C GLU A 79 14.56 -7.31 2.80
N GLN A 80 15.22 -7.46 3.95
CA GLN A 80 15.41 -8.77 4.58
C GLN A 80 14.07 -9.39 4.97
N SER A 81 13.15 -8.59 5.51
CA SER A 81 11.81 -9.05 5.89
C SER A 81 11.01 -9.59 4.70
N LEU A 82 11.23 -9.04 3.51
CA LEU A 82 10.54 -9.45 2.29
C LEU A 82 11.17 -10.66 1.58
N ARG A 83 12.32 -11.18 2.03
CA ARG A 83 13.02 -12.27 1.31
C ARG A 83 12.25 -13.57 1.24
N SER A 84 11.36 -13.84 2.20
CA SER A 84 10.51 -15.04 2.21
C SER A 84 9.23 -14.88 1.36
N ARG A 85 9.02 -13.72 0.76
CA ARG A 85 7.80 -13.43 -0.03
C ARG A 85 8.14 -13.31 -1.51
N GLU A 86 7.14 -13.62 -2.33
CA GLU A 86 7.15 -13.44 -3.77
C GLU A 86 5.88 -12.69 -4.18
N PHE A 87 5.60 -12.57 -5.47
CA PHE A 87 4.31 -12.11 -5.99
C PHE A 87 3.15 -13.04 -5.56
N GLU A 88 1.91 -12.66 -5.82
CA GLU A 88 0.75 -13.49 -5.48
C GLU A 88 0.63 -14.70 -6.42
N PRO A 89 0.18 -15.87 -5.92
CA PRO A 89 0.08 -17.10 -6.72
C PRO A 89 -1.22 -17.14 -7.55
N ASP A 90 -1.64 -16.02 -8.11
CA ASP A 90 -2.91 -15.83 -8.84
C ASP A 90 -2.69 -15.86 -10.37
N ALA A 91 -2.23 -17.00 -10.89
CA ALA A 91 -2.08 -17.16 -12.35
C ALA A 91 -3.35 -16.75 -13.12
N PRO A 92 -3.22 -16.13 -14.30
CA PRO A 92 -2.00 -15.82 -15.05
C PRO A 92 -1.36 -14.46 -14.66
N ASN A 93 -1.95 -13.69 -13.76
CA ASN A 93 -1.53 -12.32 -13.48
C ASN A 93 -0.28 -12.25 -12.60
N PHE A 94 -0.14 -13.21 -11.67
CA PHE A 94 0.93 -13.18 -10.67
C PHE A 94 1.06 -11.78 -10.07
N THR A 95 -0.05 -11.32 -9.46
CA THR A 95 -0.20 -9.95 -8.94
C THR A 95 1.04 -9.51 -8.16
N PRO A 96 1.71 -8.43 -8.54
CA PRO A 96 2.85 -7.92 -7.82
C PRO A 96 2.50 -7.58 -6.37
N ARG A 97 3.37 -7.94 -5.44
CA ARG A 97 3.30 -7.45 -4.07
C ARG A 97 4.03 -6.13 -3.98
N ILE A 98 3.29 -5.05 -3.71
CA ILE A 98 3.85 -3.73 -3.46
C ILE A 98 3.82 -3.42 -1.97
N SER A 99 4.89 -2.81 -1.48
CA SER A 99 5.05 -2.51 -0.07
C SER A 99 5.73 -1.16 0.11
N GLY A 100 5.39 -0.47 1.19
CA GLY A 100 6.05 0.76 1.60
C GLY A 100 6.32 0.74 3.10
N VAL A 101 7.41 1.34 3.51
CA VAL A 101 7.70 1.68 4.90
C VAL A 101 8.11 3.14 4.99
N MET A 102 7.47 3.86 5.88
CA MET A 102 7.81 5.25 6.22
C MET A 102 8.31 5.29 7.65
N HIS A 103 9.47 5.89 7.86
CA HIS A 103 10.10 6.05 9.17
C HIS A 103 10.16 7.53 9.53
N VAL A 104 9.44 7.93 10.57
CA VAL A 104 9.39 9.32 11.07
C VAL A 104 10.20 9.41 12.35
N GLU A 105 11.28 10.18 12.34
CA GLU A 105 12.17 10.33 13.50
C GLU A 105 12.89 11.66 13.49
N ASN A 106 13.09 12.24 14.68
CA ASN A 106 13.89 13.45 14.91
C ASN A 106 13.48 14.67 14.03
N GLY A 107 12.19 14.83 13.77
CA GLY A 107 11.67 15.97 12.99
C GLY A 107 11.85 15.83 11.47
N THR A 108 12.21 14.64 11.00
CA THR A 108 12.35 14.31 9.59
C THR A 108 11.72 12.95 9.30
N TYR A 109 11.74 12.51 8.05
CA TYR A 109 11.33 11.17 7.66
C TYR A 109 12.09 10.69 6.43
N ASN A 110 12.17 9.40 6.28
CA ASN A 110 12.54 8.72 5.06
C ASN A 110 11.51 7.64 4.75
N PHE A 111 11.54 7.11 3.54
CA PHE A 111 10.67 6.00 3.18
C PHE A 111 11.32 5.11 2.11
N ALA A 112 10.87 3.88 2.07
CA ALA A 112 11.20 2.95 1.00
C ALA A 112 9.94 2.32 0.41
N LEU A 113 9.96 2.08 -0.90
CA LEU A 113 8.94 1.34 -1.63
C LEU A 113 9.57 0.07 -2.21
N SER A 114 8.80 -1.01 -2.27
CA SER A 114 9.25 -2.28 -2.84
C SER A 114 8.18 -2.88 -3.74
N ILE A 115 8.63 -3.60 -4.76
CA ILE A 115 7.79 -4.45 -5.59
C ILE A 115 8.44 -5.83 -5.77
N LEU A 116 7.65 -6.87 -5.56
CA LEU A 116 7.98 -8.26 -5.85
C LEU A 116 7.08 -8.68 -7.01
N LYS A 117 7.65 -9.01 -8.15
CA LYS A 117 6.88 -9.36 -9.35
C LYS A 117 7.51 -10.53 -10.11
N SER A 118 6.69 -11.25 -10.88
CA SER A 118 7.19 -12.27 -11.79
C SER A 118 8.06 -11.66 -12.89
N ASP A 119 9.02 -12.41 -13.40
CA ASP A 119 9.77 -12.00 -14.58
C ASP A 119 8.95 -12.32 -15.84
N ASN A 120 8.26 -11.29 -16.36
CA ASN A 120 7.40 -11.40 -17.55
C ASN A 120 6.37 -12.55 -17.51
N GLY A 121 5.82 -12.84 -16.31
CA GLY A 121 4.85 -13.90 -16.12
C GLY A 121 5.45 -15.29 -15.85
N ASP A 122 6.77 -15.39 -15.74
CA ASP A 122 7.43 -16.64 -15.30
C ASP A 122 7.20 -16.87 -13.80
N SER A 123 6.44 -17.92 -13.48
CA SER A 123 6.11 -18.29 -12.10
C SER A 123 7.31 -18.79 -11.28
N SER A 124 8.41 -19.14 -11.92
CA SER A 124 9.62 -19.63 -11.27
C SER A 124 10.66 -18.54 -10.96
N SER A 125 10.41 -17.30 -11.40
CA SER A 125 11.33 -16.18 -11.28
C SER A 125 10.67 -14.96 -10.65
N CYS A 126 11.21 -14.51 -9.51
CA CYS A 126 10.73 -13.33 -8.80
C CYS A 126 11.75 -12.19 -8.84
N ASN A 127 11.41 -11.12 -9.53
CA ASN A 127 12.15 -9.86 -9.53
C ASN A 127 11.80 -9.05 -8.28
N ARG A 128 12.83 -8.51 -7.59
CA ARG A 128 12.72 -7.78 -6.33
C ARG A 128 13.38 -6.41 -6.48
N PHE A 129 12.59 -5.35 -6.35
CA PHE A 129 13.09 -3.98 -6.40
C PHE A 129 12.76 -3.25 -5.12
N THR A 130 13.70 -2.48 -4.61
CA THR A 130 13.50 -1.56 -3.49
C THR A 130 14.03 -0.19 -3.88
N PHE A 131 13.23 0.84 -3.62
CA PHE A 131 13.50 2.24 -3.89
C PHE A 131 13.51 2.99 -2.56
N ALA A 132 14.67 3.44 -2.14
CA ALA A 132 14.83 4.19 -0.90
C ALA A 132 14.94 5.69 -1.18
N TYR A 133 14.22 6.50 -0.39
CA TYR A 133 14.15 7.94 -0.53
C TYR A 133 14.56 8.60 0.79
N GLU A 134 15.73 9.18 0.77
CA GLU A 134 16.31 9.97 1.87
C GLU A 134 16.00 11.46 1.65
N ASN A 135 15.65 12.16 2.72
CA ASN A 135 15.35 13.60 2.67
C ASN A 135 14.36 13.99 1.56
N PRO A 136 13.15 13.43 1.54
CA PRO A 136 12.20 13.66 0.47
C PRO A 136 11.82 15.13 0.37
N LYS A 137 11.63 15.61 -0.87
CA LYS A 137 11.31 17.01 -1.17
C LYS A 137 9.87 17.32 -0.75
N ALA A 138 9.67 18.38 0.01
CA ALA A 138 8.34 18.84 0.42
C ALA A 138 7.42 19.10 -0.80
N GLY A 139 6.14 18.76 -0.65
CA GLY A 139 5.13 18.88 -1.71
C GLY A 139 5.21 17.80 -2.80
N THR A 140 6.09 16.80 -2.63
CA THR A 140 6.22 15.69 -3.58
C THR A 140 6.13 14.34 -2.87
N GLY A 141 5.71 13.32 -3.62
CA GLY A 141 5.67 11.94 -3.17
C GLY A 141 6.04 10.96 -4.28
N ARG A 142 6.01 9.67 -3.96
CA ARG A 142 6.25 8.59 -4.91
C ARG A 142 5.09 7.62 -4.90
N PHE A 143 4.61 7.28 -6.09
CA PHE A 143 3.48 6.39 -6.29
C PHE A 143 3.93 5.10 -6.97
N ILE A 144 3.64 3.97 -6.33
CA ILE A 144 3.82 2.63 -6.88
C ILE A 144 2.46 1.94 -6.97
N HIS A 145 2.27 1.13 -8.00
CA HIS A 145 1.03 0.38 -8.21
C HIS A 145 1.34 -1.01 -8.81
N THR A 146 0.36 -1.90 -8.83
CA THR A 146 0.57 -3.28 -9.26
C THR A 146 0.67 -3.42 -10.78
N TYR A 147 -0.18 -2.72 -11.52
CA TYR A 147 -0.34 -2.86 -12.97
C TYR A 147 -0.30 -1.52 -13.69
N ILE A 148 0.34 -1.46 -14.85
CA ILE A 148 0.45 -0.24 -15.67
C ILE A 148 -0.74 0.00 -16.62
N GLY A 149 -1.66 -0.96 -16.73
CA GLY A 149 -2.80 -0.84 -17.63
C GLY A 149 -3.70 -2.06 -17.64
N ASP A 150 -4.54 -2.15 -18.66
CA ASP A 150 -5.36 -3.31 -18.94
C ASP A 150 -4.61 -4.32 -19.77
N GLY A 151 -5.00 -5.59 -19.68
CA GLY A 151 -4.37 -6.68 -20.42
C GLY A 151 -4.85 -8.05 -19.94
N ASN A 152 -4.41 -9.10 -20.65
CA ASN A 152 -4.60 -10.49 -20.22
C ASN A 152 -3.37 -11.33 -20.64
N PRO A 153 -2.44 -11.63 -19.72
CA PRO A 153 -2.42 -11.17 -18.32
C PRO A 153 -2.22 -9.66 -18.18
N LEU A 154 -2.51 -9.15 -16.99
CA LEU A 154 -2.32 -7.73 -16.67
C LEU A 154 -0.83 -7.37 -16.62
N PRO A 155 -0.37 -6.32 -17.34
CA PRO A 155 1.04 -5.94 -17.35
C PRO A 155 1.45 -5.33 -15.98
N SER A 156 2.50 -5.89 -15.38
CA SER A 156 3.04 -5.42 -14.09
C SER A 156 3.69 -4.04 -14.21
N PHE A 157 3.69 -3.29 -13.11
CA PHE A 157 4.42 -2.04 -12.99
C PHE A 157 5.91 -2.21 -13.33
N GLU A 158 6.47 -1.22 -14.01
CA GLU A 158 7.87 -1.16 -14.41
C GLU A 158 8.48 0.22 -14.12
N GLY A 159 9.78 0.22 -13.90
CA GLY A 159 10.55 1.44 -13.68
C GLY A 159 10.54 1.95 -12.24
N GLU A 160 10.90 3.20 -12.07
CA GLU A 160 10.90 3.90 -10.77
C GLU A 160 9.48 4.34 -10.39
N PRO A 161 9.10 4.30 -9.10
CA PRO A 161 7.84 4.88 -8.62
C PRO A 161 7.62 6.30 -9.11
N THR A 162 6.42 6.55 -9.64
CA THR A 162 6.07 7.82 -10.28
C THR A 162 6.12 8.98 -9.31
N LEU A 163 6.77 10.08 -9.72
CA LEU A 163 6.74 11.33 -8.96
C LEU A 163 5.33 11.92 -9.00
N VAL A 164 4.79 12.24 -7.82
CA VAL A 164 3.47 12.84 -7.65
C VAL A 164 3.55 14.11 -6.80
N GLU A 165 2.59 15.00 -6.96
CA GLU A 165 2.41 16.14 -6.08
C GLU A 165 1.60 15.76 -4.84
N VAL A 166 1.95 16.35 -3.69
CA VAL A 166 1.21 16.24 -2.44
C VAL A 166 0.89 17.65 -1.97
N LYS A 167 -0.39 18.03 -2.02
CA LYS A 167 -0.86 19.38 -1.75
C LYS A 167 -2.05 19.36 -0.78
N GLY A 168 -2.30 20.52 -0.18
CA GLY A 168 -3.45 20.74 0.70
C GLY A 168 -3.32 20.07 2.07
N ASN A 169 -4.40 20.17 2.82
CA ASN A 169 -4.57 19.46 4.08
C ASN A 169 -5.07 18.02 3.83
N ILE A 170 -5.22 17.23 4.90
CA ILE A 170 -5.60 15.83 4.78
C ILE A 170 -6.96 15.64 4.09
N ASP A 171 -7.93 16.53 4.32
CA ASP A 171 -9.27 16.40 3.73
C ASP A 171 -9.23 16.72 2.23
N GLU A 172 -8.57 17.81 1.84
CA GLU A 172 -8.37 18.19 0.43
C GLU A 172 -7.61 17.11 -0.35
N PHE A 173 -6.52 16.58 0.22
CA PHE A 173 -5.74 15.52 -0.41
C PHE A 173 -6.55 14.22 -0.54
N THR A 174 -7.32 13.86 0.50
CA THR A 174 -8.16 12.67 0.47
C THR A 174 -9.23 12.78 -0.62
N ASP A 175 -9.88 13.93 -0.72
CA ASP A 175 -10.92 14.18 -1.74
C ASP A 175 -10.31 14.19 -3.15
N GLU A 176 -9.16 14.81 -3.35
CA GLU A 176 -8.46 14.82 -4.65
C GLU A 176 -8.12 13.40 -5.09
N VAL A 177 -7.48 12.61 -4.23
CA VAL A 177 -7.13 11.22 -4.54
C VAL A 177 -8.39 10.40 -4.83
N TRP A 178 -9.40 10.46 -3.95
CA TRP A 178 -10.63 9.68 -4.11
C TRP A 178 -11.38 9.99 -5.40
N ASN A 179 -11.42 11.27 -5.79
CA ASN A 179 -12.12 11.71 -6.99
C ASN A 179 -11.35 11.41 -8.27
N SER A 180 -10.01 11.26 -8.19
CA SER A 180 -9.18 10.87 -9.34
C SER A 180 -9.28 9.38 -9.70
N LEU A 181 -9.73 8.53 -8.76
CA LEU A 181 -9.85 7.09 -8.99
C LEU A 181 -11.03 6.76 -9.92
N ASN A 182 -10.84 5.73 -10.76
CA ASN A 182 -11.91 5.22 -11.60
C ASN A 182 -13.12 4.79 -10.76
N ASN A 183 -14.29 5.38 -11.03
CA ASN A 183 -15.49 5.21 -10.24
C ASN A 183 -16.01 3.77 -10.19
N ASP A 184 -15.80 2.98 -11.23
CA ASP A 184 -16.30 1.61 -11.28
C ASP A 184 -15.45 0.66 -10.45
N ASN A 185 -14.15 0.94 -10.38
CA ASN A 185 -13.16 0.04 -9.79
C ASN A 185 -12.69 0.46 -8.39
N LYS A 186 -12.83 1.73 -7.99
CA LYS A 186 -12.41 2.17 -6.65
C LYS A 186 -13.19 1.46 -5.56
N VAL A 187 -12.50 1.04 -4.51
CA VAL A 187 -13.08 0.27 -3.39
C VAL A 187 -12.91 1.02 -2.08
N SER A 188 -11.69 1.29 -1.68
CA SER A 188 -11.38 1.99 -0.42
C SER A 188 -10.10 2.79 -0.55
N LEU A 189 -10.00 3.86 0.23
CA LEU A 189 -8.83 4.73 0.36
C LEU A 189 -8.51 4.95 1.84
N PHE A 190 -7.24 4.84 2.16
CA PHE A 190 -6.64 5.26 3.43
C PHE A 190 -5.67 6.40 3.17
N VAL A 191 -5.72 7.44 4.00
CA VAL A 191 -4.77 8.56 4.01
C VAL A 191 -4.36 8.86 5.45
N ARG A 192 -3.07 9.05 5.69
CA ARG A 192 -2.52 9.45 6.98
C ARG A 192 -1.51 10.57 6.80
N PHE A 193 -1.69 11.65 7.56
CA PHE A 193 -0.74 12.74 7.73
C PHE A 193 -0.10 12.61 9.10
N ILE A 194 1.22 12.66 9.17
CA ILE A 194 2.01 12.47 10.39
C ILE A 194 2.88 13.71 10.61
N ASP A 195 2.68 14.42 11.72
CA ASP A 195 3.57 15.50 12.12
C ASP A 195 4.97 14.95 12.43
N VAL A 196 5.97 15.36 11.65
CA VAL A 196 7.32 14.81 11.76
C VAL A 196 8.04 15.19 13.07
N LYS A 197 7.57 16.21 13.78
CA LYS A 197 8.19 16.68 15.04
C LYS A 197 7.77 15.86 16.25
N ASN A 198 6.51 15.42 16.29
CA ASN A 198 5.93 14.79 17.47
C ASN A 198 5.33 13.40 17.19
N GLY A 199 5.28 12.96 15.92
CA GLY A 199 4.72 11.68 15.51
C GLY A 199 3.19 11.58 15.61
N LYS A 200 2.49 12.66 15.98
CA LYS A 200 1.02 12.67 15.98
C LYS A 200 0.51 12.57 14.57
N TYR A 201 -0.60 11.88 14.40
CA TYR A 201 -1.17 11.68 13.06
C TYR A 201 -2.69 11.89 13.04
N GLU A 202 -3.16 12.24 11.85
CA GLU A 202 -4.56 12.19 11.48
C GLU A 202 -4.76 11.15 10.38
N THR A 203 -5.93 10.50 10.38
CA THR A 203 -6.27 9.46 9.40
C THR A 203 -7.61 9.74 8.77
N ARG A 204 -7.75 9.43 7.48
CA ARG A 204 -9.03 9.38 6.75
C ARG A 204 -9.17 8.02 6.09
N ILE A 205 -10.36 7.46 6.21
CA ILE A 205 -10.76 6.22 5.52
C ILE A 205 -12.01 6.54 4.71
N VAL A 206 -11.95 6.26 3.41
CA VAL A 206 -13.08 6.40 2.50
C VAL A 206 -13.39 5.02 1.91
N ASN A 207 -14.63 4.58 2.07
CA ASN A 207 -15.12 3.33 1.51
C ASN A 207 -16.24 3.62 0.50
N LYS A 208 -16.22 2.96 -0.66
CA LYS A 208 -17.32 3.04 -1.64
C LYS A 208 -18.56 2.33 -1.11
N ASN A 209 -18.38 1.17 -0.51
CA ASN A 209 -19.43 0.44 0.18
C ASN A 209 -19.58 0.97 1.61
N LYS A 210 -20.83 1.21 2.05
CA LYS A 210 -21.16 1.74 3.39
C LYS A 210 -22.19 0.88 4.04
#